data_2ee3b111e441a11edaea99a29cf969ab
#
_entry.id   2ee3b111e441a11edaea99a29cf969ab
#
_cell.length_a   1.000
_cell.length_b   1.000
_cell.length_c   1.000
_cell.angle_alpha   90.00
_cell.angle_beta   90.00
_cell.angle_gamma   90.00
#
_symmetry.space_group_name_H-M   'P 1'
#
loop_
_entity.id
_entity.type
_entity.pdbx_description
1 polymer ?
#
loop_
_entity_poly.entity_id
_entity_poly.type
_entity_poly.pdbx_seq_one_letter_code
_entity_poly.pdbx_strand_id
1 'polypeptide(L)'
;MDFSTYDAPGALRDGTPIRIRAIRPEDGEALREGFAHLSEQTIYHRFFQSKRELTEREVEYLTHLDFEHHVGLAAVISNPAGELLIGVGRGVRLGGGRPGVRGAERDRTPAHAEVAFVVGDEFQGQGVGSQLLAHLAGIARALGIRYLDAEVLPGNRQMIDVFAHSGLPVTEQLRDGLVHVEMRLEEVAR
;
A
#
# COMPACT_ATOMS: atom_id res chain seq x y z
N MET A 1 -7.95 0.04 -18.16
CA MET A 1 -8.85 0.00 -16.98
C MET A 1 -8.54 1.22 -16.15
N ASP A 2 -9.54 1.99 -15.76
CA ASP A 2 -9.36 3.16 -14.89
C ASP A 2 -9.62 2.73 -13.44
N PHE A 3 -8.58 2.81 -12.60
CA PHE A 3 -8.66 2.47 -11.17
C PHE A 3 -8.84 3.70 -10.27
N SER A 4 -8.93 4.90 -10.83
CA SER A 4 -9.19 6.12 -10.05
C SER A 4 -10.58 6.13 -9.39
N THR A 5 -11.49 5.31 -9.89
CA THR A 5 -12.85 5.12 -9.34
C THR A 5 -13.02 3.79 -8.61
N TYR A 6 -11.92 3.11 -8.28
CA TYR A 6 -11.96 1.83 -7.58
C TYR A 6 -12.71 1.96 -6.24
N ASP A 7 -13.62 1.04 -6.00
CA ASP A 7 -14.42 0.99 -4.78
C ASP A 7 -14.93 -0.43 -4.54
N ALA A 8 -14.64 -0.99 -3.38
CA ALA A 8 -15.02 -2.34 -3.01
C ALA A 8 -15.44 -2.41 -1.53
N PRO A 9 -16.42 -3.24 -1.18
CA PRO A 9 -16.80 -3.48 0.20
C PRO A 9 -15.75 -4.34 0.91
N GLY A 10 -15.63 -4.16 2.22
CA GLY A 10 -14.85 -4.97 3.12
C GLY A 10 -15.46 -5.00 4.50
N ALA A 11 -14.82 -5.69 5.43
CA ALA A 11 -15.21 -5.72 6.82
C ALA A 11 -14.00 -5.90 7.74
N LEU A 12 -14.04 -5.31 8.92
CA LEU A 12 -13.12 -5.61 10.00
C LEU A 12 -13.40 -7.02 10.55
N ARG A 13 -12.50 -7.56 11.35
CA ARG A 13 -12.70 -8.89 11.97
C ARG A 13 -13.90 -8.97 12.88
N ASP A 14 -14.31 -7.86 13.48
CA ASP A 14 -15.52 -7.77 14.33
C ASP A 14 -16.82 -7.63 13.52
N GLY A 15 -16.74 -7.59 12.18
CA GLY A 15 -17.86 -7.45 11.27
C GLY A 15 -18.20 -6.00 10.91
N THR A 16 -17.51 -5.00 11.46
CA THR A 16 -17.73 -3.60 11.10
C THR A 16 -17.48 -3.40 9.60
N PRO A 17 -18.47 -2.88 8.85
CA PRO A 17 -18.31 -2.66 7.41
C PRO A 17 -17.31 -1.55 7.12
N ILE A 18 -16.45 -1.79 6.15
CA ILE A 18 -15.50 -0.82 5.62
C ILE A 18 -15.62 -0.76 4.10
N ARG A 19 -15.01 0.26 3.51
CA ARG A 19 -14.82 0.34 2.06
C ARG A 19 -13.33 0.46 1.76
N ILE A 20 -12.89 -0.22 0.71
CA ILE A 20 -11.55 -0.08 0.14
C ILE A 20 -11.72 0.64 -1.19
N ARG A 21 -11.32 1.91 -1.24
CA ARG A 21 -11.50 2.74 -2.42
C ARG A 21 -10.20 3.40 -2.88
N ALA A 22 -10.20 3.88 -4.11
CA ALA A 22 -9.13 4.74 -4.60
C ALA A 22 -8.97 5.95 -3.65
N ILE A 23 -7.72 6.29 -3.37
CA ILE A 23 -7.41 7.55 -2.68
C ILE A 23 -7.70 8.72 -3.61
N ARG A 24 -8.11 9.86 -3.04
CA ARG A 24 -8.55 11.05 -3.77
C ARG A 24 -7.75 12.28 -3.31
N PRO A 25 -7.65 13.33 -4.13
CA PRO A 25 -7.05 14.59 -3.71
C PRO A 25 -7.66 15.16 -2.41
N GLU A 26 -8.96 15.00 -2.24
CA GLU A 26 -9.72 15.47 -1.08
C GLU A 26 -9.37 14.73 0.24
N ASP A 27 -8.73 13.57 0.15
CA ASP A 27 -8.29 12.81 1.33
C ASP A 27 -7.07 13.43 2.04
N GLY A 28 -6.51 14.52 1.51
CA GLY A 28 -5.31 15.15 2.04
C GLY A 28 -5.40 15.53 3.52
N GLU A 29 -6.55 16.10 3.94
CA GLU A 29 -6.76 16.46 5.34
C GLU A 29 -6.91 15.23 6.22
N ALA A 30 -7.72 14.24 5.79
CA ALA A 30 -7.88 12.97 6.51
C ALA A 30 -6.54 12.21 6.66
N LEU A 31 -5.62 12.32 5.68
CA LEU A 31 -4.27 11.78 5.79
C LEU A 31 -3.44 12.48 6.86
N ARG A 32 -3.50 13.82 6.95
CA ARG A 32 -2.80 14.59 7.99
C ARG A 32 -3.34 14.25 9.38
N GLU A 33 -4.66 14.24 9.52
CA GLU A 33 -5.33 13.87 10.77
C GLU A 33 -4.98 12.44 11.18
N GLY A 34 -5.10 11.48 10.27
CA GLY A 34 -4.75 10.09 10.53
C GLY A 34 -3.28 9.94 10.94
N PHE A 35 -2.36 10.64 10.25
CA PHE A 35 -0.93 10.63 10.57
C PHE A 35 -0.66 11.17 11.98
N ALA A 36 -1.33 12.25 12.40
CA ALA A 36 -1.16 12.86 13.71
C ALA A 36 -1.58 11.94 14.87
N HIS A 37 -2.42 10.95 14.61
CA HIS A 37 -2.87 9.95 15.59
C HIS A 37 -2.05 8.66 15.60
N LEU A 38 -1.08 8.51 14.68
CA LEU A 38 -0.21 7.32 14.67
C LEU A 38 0.81 7.37 15.81
N SER A 39 1.10 6.22 16.38
CA SER A 39 2.21 6.06 17.31
C SER A 39 3.56 6.27 16.62
N GLU A 40 4.56 6.69 17.39
CA GLU A 40 5.94 6.82 16.90
C GLU A 40 6.45 5.51 16.29
N GLN A 41 6.04 4.36 16.83
CA GLN A 41 6.39 3.06 16.33
C GLN A 41 5.79 2.81 14.94
N THR A 42 4.50 3.11 14.73
CA THR A 42 3.84 2.94 13.44
C THR A 42 4.47 3.87 12.39
N ILE A 43 4.77 5.11 12.76
CA ILE A 43 5.48 6.06 11.89
C ILE A 43 6.86 5.50 11.52
N TYR A 44 7.64 5.03 12.51
CA TYR A 44 8.97 4.49 12.26
C TYR A 44 8.92 3.22 11.38
N HIS A 45 7.96 2.34 11.62
CA HIS A 45 7.76 1.16 10.78
C HIS A 45 7.44 1.49 9.31
N ARG A 46 6.76 2.62 9.07
CA ARG A 46 6.35 3.02 7.71
C ARG A 46 7.39 3.84 6.97
N PHE A 47 8.09 4.73 7.67
CA PHE A 47 8.98 5.73 7.05
C PHE A 47 10.47 5.48 7.30
N PHE A 48 10.82 4.49 8.14
CA PHE A 48 12.18 4.15 8.57
C PHE A 48 12.91 5.32 9.24
N GLN A 49 12.16 6.31 9.68
CA GLN A 49 12.64 7.52 10.35
C GLN A 49 11.57 8.10 11.27
N SER A 50 11.99 8.87 12.26
CA SER A 50 11.06 9.67 13.04
C SER A 50 10.51 10.81 12.20
N LYS A 51 9.19 11.00 12.24
CA LYS A 51 8.50 12.02 11.46
C LYS A 51 7.36 12.60 12.29
N ARG A 52 7.21 13.92 12.31
CA ARG A 52 6.20 14.61 13.12
C ARG A 52 4.93 14.93 12.35
N GLU A 53 5.06 15.18 11.05
CA GLU A 53 3.95 15.58 10.18
C GLU A 53 4.20 15.17 8.74
N LEU A 54 3.16 15.12 7.94
CA LEU A 54 3.26 15.02 6.50
C LEU A 54 3.37 16.42 5.90
N THR A 55 4.42 16.65 5.13
CA THR A 55 4.57 17.91 4.38
C THR A 55 3.52 18.02 3.28
N GLU A 56 3.25 19.24 2.81
CA GLU A 56 2.30 19.48 1.73
C GLU A 56 2.64 18.70 0.45
N ARG A 57 3.92 18.64 0.09
CA ARG A 57 4.42 17.85 -1.04
C ARG A 57 4.18 16.35 -0.87
N GLU A 58 4.29 15.83 0.34
CA GLU A 58 4.03 14.42 0.60
C GLU A 58 2.54 14.11 0.52
N VAL A 59 1.69 14.98 1.04
CA VAL A 59 0.23 14.84 0.91
C VAL A 59 -0.16 14.87 -0.57
N GLU A 60 0.35 15.84 -1.34
CA GLU A 60 0.12 15.92 -2.78
C GLU A 60 0.60 14.63 -3.49
N TYR A 61 1.82 14.17 -3.20
CA TYR A 61 2.36 12.92 -3.74
C TYR A 61 1.54 11.69 -3.38
N LEU A 62 0.91 11.67 -2.20
CA LEU A 62 0.11 10.54 -1.72
C LEU A 62 -1.32 10.55 -2.23
N THR A 63 -1.83 11.69 -2.72
CA THR A 63 -3.24 11.85 -3.12
C THR A 63 -3.44 12.11 -4.61
N HIS A 64 -2.46 12.71 -5.30
CA HIS A 64 -2.54 12.99 -6.73
C HIS A 64 -1.85 11.88 -7.52
N LEU A 65 -2.59 10.82 -7.80
CA LEU A 65 -2.08 9.58 -8.39
C LEU A 65 -2.55 9.42 -9.84
N ASP A 66 -1.72 8.76 -10.66
CA ASP A 66 -2.05 8.43 -12.05
C ASP A 66 -2.79 7.10 -12.22
N PHE A 67 -2.83 6.27 -11.18
CA PHE A 67 -3.42 4.92 -11.17
C PHE A 67 -2.88 3.98 -12.25
N GLU A 68 -1.74 4.30 -12.83
CA GLU A 68 -1.00 3.48 -13.80
C GLU A 68 0.38 3.10 -13.25
N HIS A 69 1.14 4.07 -12.78
CA HIS A 69 2.46 3.89 -12.18
C HIS A 69 2.44 4.02 -10.67
N HIS A 70 1.48 4.75 -10.14
CA HIS A 70 1.27 4.95 -8.72
C HIS A 70 -0.21 4.77 -8.38
N VAL A 71 -0.51 3.69 -7.67
CA VAL A 71 -1.85 3.34 -7.18
C VAL A 71 -1.91 3.54 -5.67
N GLY A 72 -2.97 4.15 -5.19
CA GLY A 72 -3.23 4.31 -3.76
C GLY A 72 -4.66 3.92 -3.41
N LEU A 73 -4.81 3.17 -2.34
CA LEU A 73 -6.10 2.76 -1.78
C LEU A 73 -6.25 3.27 -0.35
N ALA A 74 -7.45 3.74 -0.04
CA ALA A 74 -7.89 4.12 1.28
C ALA A 74 -8.86 3.07 1.83
N ALA A 75 -8.64 2.62 3.06
CA ALA A 75 -9.63 1.89 3.83
C ALA A 75 -10.39 2.90 4.70
N VAL A 76 -11.73 2.93 4.58
CA VAL A 76 -12.57 3.91 5.27
C VAL A 76 -13.75 3.26 5.96
N ILE A 77 -14.16 3.83 7.10
CA ILE A 77 -15.43 3.57 7.78
C ILE A 77 -16.36 4.74 7.50
N SER A 78 -17.57 4.45 6.98
CA SER A 78 -18.59 5.46 6.82
C SER A 78 -19.28 5.75 8.15
N ASN A 79 -19.43 7.02 8.49
CA ASN A 79 -20.16 7.47 9.66
C ASN A 79 -21.03 8.70 9.31
N PRO A 80 -21.94 9.17 10.18
CA PRO A 80 -22.81 10.31 9.88
C PRO A 80 -22.08 11.63 9.60
N ALA A 81 -20.83 11.77 10.05
CA ALA A 81 -20.00 12.96 9.81
C ALA A 81 -19.19 12.86 8.51
N GLY A 82 -19.16 11.69 7.86
CA GLY A 82 -18.40 11.44 6.63
C GLY A 82 -17.68 10.09 6.63
N GLU A 83 -16.50 10.04 6.07
CA GLU A 83 -15.63 8.86 6.05
C GLU A 83 -14.47 9.05 7.03
N LEU A 84 -14.24 8.06 7.89
CA LEU A 84 -13.06 7.95 8.72
C LEU A 84 -12.00 7.12 7.98
N LEU A 85 -10.85 7.71 7.69
CA LEU A 85 -9.71 7.01 7.09
C LEU A 85 -9.00 6.18 8.15
N ILE A 86 -9.00 4.85 8.00
CA ILE A 86 -8.45 3.90 8.97
C ILE A 86 -7.15 3.22 8.49
N GLY A 87 -6.85 3.34 7.21
CA GLY A 87 -5.60 2.80 6.64
C GLY A 87 -5.44 3.18 5.18
N VAL A 88 -4.20 3.15 4.73
CA VAL A 88 -3.84 3.35 3.33
C VAL A 88 -2.84 2.30 2.88
N GLY A 89 -2.96 1.91 1.62
CA GLY A 89 -2.02 1.07 0.92
C GLY A 89 -1.66 1.69 -0.41
N ARG A 90 -0.41 1.57 -0.82
CA ARG A 90 0.04 2.08 -2.12
C ARG A 90 0.93 1.09 -2.82
N GLY A 91 0.90 1.12 -4.15
CA GLY A 91 1.80 0.40 -5.03
C GLY A 91 2.43 1.36 -6.02
N VAL A 92 3.76 1.34 -6.12
CA VAL A 92 4.53 2.15 -7.07
C VAL A 92 5.27 1.22 -8.01
N ARG A 93 4.99 1.33 -9.31
CA ARG A 93 5.65 0.51 -10.32
C ARG A 93 7.16 0.78 -10.34
N LEU A 94 7.95 -0.29 -10.22
CA LEU A 94 9.39 -0.25 -10.34
C LEU A 94 9.78 -0.52 -11.80
N GLY A 95 10.65 0.33 -12.38
CA GLY A 95 11.18 0.09 -13.72
C GLY A 95 10.30 0.61 -14.86
N GLY A 96 10.68 1.74 -15.29
CA GLY A 96 10.45 2.51 -16.48
C GLY A 96 11.46 3.64 -16.48
N GLY A 97 12.74 3.29 -16.30
CA GLY A 97 13.84 4.24 -16.29
C GLY A 97 14.02 4.98 -14.96
N ARG A 98 15.05 4.62 -14.21
CA ARG A 98 15.65 5.54 -13.24
C ARG A 98 15.88 6.87 -13.96
N PRO A 99 15.50 8.03 -13.39
CA PRO A 99 15.88 9.31 -13.95
C PRO A 99 17.40 9.38 -14.11
N GLY A 100 17.89 9.41 -15.36
CA GLY A 100 19.32 9.51 -15.66
C GLY A 100 19.95 8.33 -16.42
N VAL A 101 19.27 7.22 -16.63
CA VAL A 101 19.78 6.12 -17.47
C VAL A 101 19.10 6.17 -18.83
N ARG A 102 19.82 6.72 -19.84
CA ARG A 102 19.45 6.62 -21.26
C ARG A 102 19.96 5.28 -21.78
N GLY A 103 19.04 4.38 -22.13
CA GLY A 103 19.37 3.12 -22.78
C GLY A 103 18.12 2.23 -22.78
N ALA A 104 17.35 2.33 -23.86
CA ALA A 104 16.17 1.51 -24.07
C ALA A 104 16.57 0.11 -24.51
N GLU A 105 16.96 -0.76 -23.58
CA GLU A 105 16.53 -2.14 -23.66
C GLU A 105 15.14 -2.18 -23.04
N ARG A 106 14.11 -2.42 -23.85
CA ARG A 106 12.78 -2.80 -23.37
C ARG A 106 13.00 -4.09 -22.60
N ASP A 107 13.12 -3.90 -21.31
CA ASP A 107 13.53 -4.90 -20.35
C ASP A 107 12.52 -6.05 -20.41
N ARG A 108 13.03 -7.24 -20.69
CA ARG A 108 12.29 -8.50 -20.58
C ARG A 108 12.12 -8.92 -19.12
N THR A 109 12.55 -8.09 -18.17
CA THR A 109 12.33 -8.34 -16.74
C THR A 109 10.84 -8.19 -16.42
N PRO A 110 10.31 -9.11 -15.63
CA PRO A 110 8.92 -9.01 -15.16
C PRO A 110 8.68 -7.67 -14.46
N ALA A 111 7.53 -7.06 -14.67
CA ALA A 111 7.20 -5.78 -14.04
C ALA A 111 7.00 -5.97 -12.53
N HIS A 112 7.68 -5.17 -11.75
CA HIS A 112 7.61 -5.11 -10.28
C HIS A 112 6.89 -3.85 -9.83
N ALA A 113 6.26 -3.89 -8.64
CA ALA A 113 5.80 -2.72 -7.94
C ALA A 113 6.15 -2.81 -6.45
N GLU A 114 6.69 -1.73 -5.90
CA GLU A 114 6.88 -1.60 -4.46
C GLU A 114 5.56 -1.29 -3.78
N VAL A 115 5.23 -2.02 -2.72
CA VAL A 115 4.03 -1.81 -1.92
C VAL A 115 4.37 -1.37 -0.51
N ALA A 116 3.53 -0.49 0.03
CA ALA A 116 3.67 -0.01 1.39
C ALA A 116 2.30 0.31 1.99
N PHE A 117 2.15 0.06 3.31
CA PHE A 117 0.90 0.18 4.03
C PHE A 117 1.10 0.97 5.33
N VAL A 118 0.04 1.63 5.75
CA VAL A 118 -0.12 2.12 7.12
C VAL A 118 -1.57 1.91 7.54
N VAL A 119 -1.77 1.46 8.78
CA VAL A 119 -3.08 1.27 9.40
C VAL A 119 -3.06 1.99 10.73
N GLY A 120 -4.10 2.76 11.01
CA GLY A 120 -4.26 3.44 12.29
C GLY A 120 -4.15 2.45 13.45
N ASP A 121 -3.46 2.83 14.53
CA ASP A 121 -3.10 1.92 15.62
C ASP A 121 -4.32 1.18 16.20
N GLU A 122 -5.47 1.86 16.32
CA GLU A 122 -6.73 1.29 16.82
C GLU A 122 -7.33 0.21 15.90
N PHE A 123 -6.97 0.22 14.61
CA PHE A 123 -7.49 -0.70 13.58
C PHE A 123 -6.49 -1.76 13.17
N GLN A 124 -5.31 -1.78 13.80
CA GLN A 124 -4.33 -2.84 13.57
C GLN A 124 -4.86 -4.18 14.09
N GLY A 125 -4.39 -5.28 13.47
CA GLY A 125 -4.88 -6.60 13.82
C GLY A 125 -6.32 -6.92 13.37
N GLN A 126 -7.06 -5.94 12.79
CA GLN A 126 -8.44 -6.08 12.33
C GLN A 126 -8.58 -6.54 10.86
N GLY A 127 -7.48 -6.88 10.20
CA GLY A 127 -7.47 -7.37 8.82
C GLY A 127 -7.42 -6.29 7.74
N VAL A 128 -7.30 -5.01 8.10
CA VAL A 128 -7.23 -3.90 7.14
C VAL A 128 -6.05 -4.03 6.18
N GLY A 129 -4.84 -4.30 6.70
CA GLY A 129 -3.65 -4.45 5.88
C GLY A 129 -3.74 -5.60 4.87
N SER A 130 -4.31 -6.74 5.27
CA SER A 130 -4.52 -7.90 4.39
C SER A 130 -5.51 -7.59 3.26
N GLN A 131 -6.59 -6.85 3.55
CA GLN A 131 -7.55 -6.44 2.54
C GLN A 131 -6.93 -5.44 1.57
N LEU A 132 -6.22 -4.41 2.06
CA LEU A 132 -5.50 -3.47 1.21
C LEU A 132 -4.51 -4.19 0.28
N LEU A 133 -3.75 -5.15 0.79
CA LEU A 133 -2.82 -5.96 -0.02
C LEU A 133 -3.56 -6.77 -1.08
N ALA A 134 -4.66 -7.44 -0.73
CA ALA A 134 -5.43 -8.25 -1.66
C ALA A 134 -5.98 -7.41 -2.83
N HIS A 135 -6.52 -6.22 -2.53
CA HIS A 135 -7.03 -5.30 -3.54
C HIS A 135 -5.91 -4.71 -4.42
N LEU A 136 -4.79 -4.29 -3.83
CA LEU A 136 -3.62 -3.81 -4.58
C LEU A 136 -3.04 -4.91 -5.48
N ALA A 137 -2.97 -6.16 -5.00
CA ALA A 137 -2.52 -7.29 -5.80
C ALA A 137 -3.44 -7.55 -7.02
N GLY A 138 -4.75 -7.41 -6.84
CA GLY A 138 -5.72 -7.50 -7.92
C GLY A 138 -5.52 -6.41 -8.99
N ILE A 139 -5.36 -5.16 -8.56
CA ILE A 139 -5.10 -4.02 -9.45
C ILE A 139 -3.74 -4.19 -10.15
N ALA A 140 -2.70 -4.55 -9.41
CA ALA A 140 -1.36 -4.77 -9.94
C ALA A 140 -1.35 -5.84 -11.05
N ARG A 141 -2.05 -6.97 -10.86
CA ARG A 141 -2.23 -7.99 -11.92
C ARG A 141 -2.87 -7.41 -13.17
N ALA A 142 -3.94 -6.62 -13.01
CA ALA A 142 -4.65 -5.99 -14.12
C ALA A 142 -3.77 -4.97 -14.88
N LEU A 143 -2.80 -4.35 -14.19
CA LEU A 143 -1.78 -3.46 -14.75
C LEU A 143 -0.56 -4.21 -15.32
N GLY A 144 -0.57 -5.55 -15.31
CA GLY A 144 0.53 -6.38 -15.86
C GLY A 144 1.76 -6.47 -14.94
N ILE A 145 1.64 -6.11 -13.66
CA ILE A 145 2.68 -6.33 -12.64
C ILE A 145 2.73 -7.82 -12.33
N ARG A 146 3.94 -8.35 -12.16
CA ARG A 146 4.20 -9.77 -11.86
C ARG A 146 4.70 -10.00 -10.44
N TYR A 147 5.29 -9.01 -9.84
CA TYR A 147 5.86 -9.08 -8.50
C TYR A 147 5.50 -7.84 -7.69
N LEU A 148 5.18 -8.06 -6.43
CA LEU A 148 5.07 -7.00 -5.42
C LEU A 148 6.26 -7.12 -4.49
N ASP A 149 6.97 -6.02 -4.30
CA ASP A 149 8.12 -5.93 -3.41
C ASP A 149 7.78 -5.05 -2.21
N ALA A 150 8.28 -5.40 -1.04
CA ALA A 150 8.14 -4.59 0.15
C ALA A 150 9.43 -4.65 0.99
N GLU A 151 9.75 -3.54 1.64
CA GLU A 151 10.79 -3.47 2.66
C GLU A 151 10.15 -3.30 4.03
N VAL A 152 10.55 -4.13 4.99
CA VAL A 152 9.96 -4.18 6.33
C VAL A 152 11.04 -4.24 7.39
N LEU A 153 10.91 -3.46 8.45
CA LEU A 153 11.75 -3.61 9.64
C LEU A 153 11.50 -4.98 10.29
N PRO A 154 12.55 -5.70 10.71
CA PRO A 154 12.39 -7.04 11.34
C PRO A 154 11.49 -7.03 12.58
N GLY A 155 11.36 -5.87 13.25
CA GLY A 155 10.47 -5.67 14.40
C GLY A 155 9.00 -5.54 14.04
N ASN A 156 8.65 -5.25 12.78
CA ASN A 156 7.27 -5.12 12.31
C ASN A 156 6.65 -6.48 11.97
N ARG A 157 6.49 -7.32 13.00
CA ARG A 157 5.95 -8.68 12.86
C ARG A 157 4.57 -8.71 12.21
N GLN A 158 3.72 -7.73 12.55
CA GLN A 158 2.35 -7.67 12.00
C GLN A 158 2.36 -7.53 10.47
N MET A 159 3.25 -6.70 9.91
CA MET A 159 3.33 -6.52 8.46
C MET A 159 3.96 -7.74 7.78
N ILE A 160 4.99 -8.34 8.38
CA ILE A 160 5.56 -9.61 7.89
C ILE A 160 4.48 -10.69 7.83
N ASP A 161 3.66 -10.83 8.89
CA ASP A 161 2.55 -11.79 8.93
C ASP A 161 1.50 -11.51 7.84
N VAL A 162 1.19 -10.23 7.54
CA VAL A 162 0.27 -9.87 6.44
C VAL A 162 0.80 -10.39 5.11
N PHE A 163 2.09 -10.25 4.82
CA PHE A 163 2.69 -10.75 3.59
C PHE A 163 2.75 -12.28 3.56
N ALA A 164 3.22 -12.91 4.63
CA ALA A 164 3.34 -14.36 4.74
C ALA A 164 1.99 -15.09 4.58
N HIS A 165 0.89 -14.47 5.04
CA HIS A 165 -0.46 -15.02 4.95
C HIS A 165 -1.30 -14.42 3.80
N SER A 166 -0.65 -13.77 2.83
CA SER A 166 -1.33 -13.16 1.67
C SER A 166 -1.96 -14.17 0.69
N GLY A 167 -1.60 -15.46 0.81
CA GLY A 167 -1.97 -16.49 -0.16
C GLY A 167 -1.16 -16.44 -1.47
N LEU A 168 -0.17 -15.57 -1.57
CA LEU A 168 0.77 -15.47 -2.69
C LEU A 168 2.03 -16.28 -2.38
N PRO A 169 2.76 -16.78 -3.40
CA PRO A 169 4.14 -17.23 -3.22
C PRO A 169 5.02 -16.08 -2.74
N VAL A 170 5.61 -16.23 -1.56
CA VAL A 170 6.41 -15.20 -0.88
C VAL A 170 7.85 -15.66 -0.72
N THR A 171 8.80 -14.78 -0.98
CA THR A 171 10.21 -14.93 -0.64
C THR A 171 10.64 -13.81 0.28
N GLU A 172 11.30 -14.15 1.37
CA GLU A 172 11.82 -13.18 2.35
C GLU A 172 13.33 -13.27 2.43
N GLN A 173 14.01 -12.13 2.44
CA GLN A 173 15.46 -12.06 2.57
C GLN A 173 15.85 -10.90 3.48
N LEU A 174 16.64 -11.18 4.52
CA LEU A 174 17.23 -10.13 5.36
C LEU A 174 18.46 -9.55 4.67
N ARG A 175 18.40 -8.27 4.32
CA ARG A 175 19.52 -7.51 3.71
C ARG A 175 19.55 -6.10 4.31
N ASP A 176 20.72 -5.60 4.59
CA ASP A 176 20.97 -4.24 5.08
C ASP A 176 20.08 -3.84 6.29
N GLY A 177 19.73 -4.84 7.16
CA GLY A 177 18.90 -4.63 8.34
C GLY A 177 17.39 -4.57 8.07
N LEU A 178 16.95 -4.79 6.83
CA LEU A 178 15.55 -4.85 6.41
C LEU A 178 15.17 -6.27 5.93
N VAL A 179 13.92 -6.64 6.12
CA VAL A 179 13.32 -7.82 5.49
C VAL A 179 12.78 -7.37 4.13
N HIS A 180 13.43 -7.82 3.06
CA HIS A 180 12.94 -7.66 1.70
C HIS A 180 11.97 -8.79 1.42
N VAL A 181 10.73 -8.43 1.10
CA VAL A 181 9.65 -9.36 0.78
C VAL A 181 9.33 -9.24 -0.70
N GLU A 182 9.38 -10.36 -1.42
CA GLU A 182 8.92 -10.45 -2.81
C GLU A 182 7.73 -11.40 -2.86
N MET A 183 6.62 -10.92 -3.41
CA MET A 183 5.39 -11.67 -3.59
C MET A 183 5.12 -11.85 -5.09
N ARG A 184 5.03 -13.09 -5.56
CA ARG A 184 4.73 -13.37 -6.96
C ARG A 184 3.23 -13.34 -7.22
N LEU A 185 2.82 -12.47 -8.14
CA LEU A 185 1.46 -12.42 -8.66
C LEU A 185 1.31 -13.48 -9.75
N GLU A 186 0.59 -14.57 -9.47
CA GLU A 186 0.32 -15.59 -10.49
C GLU A 186 -0.55 -15.01 -11.60
N GLU A 187 -0.34 -15.51 -12.83
CA GLU A 187 -1.29 -15.21 -13.92
C GLU A 187 -2.65 -15.81 -13.57
N VAL A 188 -3.70 -14.99 -13.63
CA VAL A 188 -5.06 -15.52 -13.65
C VAL A 188 -5.16 -16.37 -14.93
N ALA A 189 -5.22 -17.69 -14.77
CA ALA A 189 -5.49 -18.58 -15.90
C ALA A 189 -6.78 -18.10 -16.57
N ARG A 190 -6.68 -17.76 -17.87
CA ARG A 190 -7.81 -17.33 -18.69
C ARG A 190 -8.69 -18.53 -19.02
#